data_db64ff66336aba05be92e0bf55cfb7ad
#
_entry.id   db64ff66336aba05be92e0bf55cfb7ad
#
_cell.length_a   1.000
_cell.length_b   1.000
_cell.length_c   1.000
_cell.angle_alpha   90.00
_cell.angle_beta   90.00
_cell.angle_gamma   90.00
#
_symmetry.space_group_name_H-M   'P 1'
#
loop_
_entity.id
_entity.type
_entity.pdbx_description
1 polymer ?
#
loop_
_entity_poly.entity_id
_entity_poly.type
_entity_poly.pdbx_seq_one_letter_code
_entity_poly.pdbx_strand_id
1 'polypeptide(L)'
;MTNYYVDGVSICFHDGRVIPLDPSAEIVLHWVSKDYLWGYIGANGRVRYGNSKVIPTGNPEYVAEKANMECSYYGQPLPKTIEVKPRGSQRYELYDAGIVSGFEAHKVPTNPRGLLATLSDGKQAMIDTNQTMVFFNCRPDVVSSRLAEYRQTGASWDNPVVSTVSLNNLLGVSDKISSLLMNSQVQAVQVRFVGNGSQFIYPSRYITSVELV
;
A
#
# COMPACT_ATOMS: atom_id res chain seq x y z
N MET A 1 13.08 22.38 9.72
CA MET A 1 12.15 21.38 10.32
C MET A 1 11.00 21.19 9.34
N THR A 2 10.73 19.96 8.93
CA THR A 2 9.58 19.66 8.09
C THR A 2 8.33 19.66 8.98
N ASN A 3 7.38 20.53 8.68
CA ASN A 3 6.09 20.53 9.39
C ASN A 3 5.22 19.41 8.85
N TYR A 4 4.59 18.65 9.74
CA TYR A 4 3.67 17.57 9.42
C TYR A 4 2.28 17.90 9.95
N TYR A 5 1.27 17.40 9.27
CA TYR A 5 -0.07 17.26 9.85
C TYR A 5 -0.44 15.77 9.85
N VAL A 6 -1.37 15.42 10.74
CA VAL A 6 -1.88 14.04 10.85
C VAL A 6 -3.22 13.97 10.13
N ASP A 7 -3.35 13.07 9.16
CA ASP A 7 -4.55 12.98 8.33
C ASP A 7 -5.22 11.59 8.34
N GLY A 8 -4.78 10.69 9.20
CA GLY A 8 -5.33 9.35 9.33
C GLY A 8 -4.43 8.41 10.11
N VAL A 9 -4.62 7.12 9.88
CA VAL A 9 -3.85 6.03 10.48
C VAL A 9 -3.18 5.23 9.36
N SER A 10 -1.99 4.74 9.63
CA SER A 10 -1.31 3.75 8.79
C SER A 10 -1.25 2.41 9.52
N ILE A 11 -1.37 1.32 8.76
CA ILE A 11 -1.01 -0.02 9.21
C ILE A 11 0.43 -0.32 8.79
N CYS A 12 1.24 -0.81 9.74
CA CYS A 12 2.66 -1.10 9.56
C CYS A 12 2.89 -2.61 9.58
N PHE A 13 3.82 -3.10 8.78
CA PHE A 13 4.13 -4.53 8.64
C PHE A 13 5.56 -4.84 9.07
N HIS A 14 5.80 -6.07 9.50
CA HIS A 14 7.15 -6.53 9.90
C HIS A 14 8.19 -6.48 8.77
N ASP A 15 7.76 -6.48 7.52
CA ASP A 15 8.63 -6.34 6.34
C ASP A 15 8.93 -4.87 5.97
N GLY A 16 8.53 -3.91 6.81
CA GLY A 16 8.76 -2.48 6.63
C GLY A 16 7.73 -1.76 5.76
N ARG A 17 6.72 -2.47 5.23
CA ARG A 17 5.63 -1.81 4.50
C ARG A 17 4.79 -0.98 5.46
N VAL A 18 4.36 0.19 4.97
CA VAL A 18 3.42 1.09 5.66
C VAL A 18 2.30 1.46 4.69
N ILE A 19 1.06 1.26 5.08
CA ILE A 19 -0.11 1.53 4.26
C ILE A 19 -1.01 2.54 4.96
N PRO A 20 -1.20 3.73 4.39
CA PRO A 20 -2.20 4.67 4.87
C PRO A 20 -3.60 4.10 4.71
N LEU A 21 -4.43 4.24 5.74
CA LEU A 21 -5.81 3.79 5.75
C LEU A 21 -6.77 4.93 5.35
N ASP A 22 -7.91 4.56 4.80
CA ASP A 22 -9.00 5.49 4.54
C ASP A 22 -9.50 6.05 5.89
N PRO A 23 -9.40 7.38 6.12
CA PRO A 23 -9.72 7.98 7.42
C PRO A 23 -11.23 7.87 7.77
N SER A 24 -12.08 7.57 6.79
CA SER A 24 -13.52 7.34 6.97
C SER A 24 -13.87 5.89 7.26
N ALA A 25 -12.89 4.98 7.20
CA ALA A 25 -13.11 3.55 7.36
C ALA A 25 -12.67 3.05 8.75
N GLU A 26 -13.43 2.10 9.28
CA GLU A 26 -13.14 1.44 10.55
C GLU A 26 -12.05 0.38 10.37
N ILE A 27 -11.32 0.09 11.46
CA ILE A 27 -10.44 -1.07 11.58
C ILE A 27 -11.24 -2.17 12.27
N VAL A 28 -11.26 -3.38 11.70
CA VAL A 28 -11.99 -4.51 12.30
C VAL A 28 -11.02 -5.65 12.61
N LEU A 29 -11.09 -6.13 13.84
CA LEU A 29 -10.26 -7.22 14.34
C LEU A 29 -11.09 -8.50 14.43
N HIS A 30 -10.58 -9.60 13.86
CA HIS A 30 -11.22 -10.91 13.84
C HIS A 30 -10.35 -11.95 14.55
N TRP A 31 -10.96 -12.83 15.37
CA TRP A 31 -10.27 -13.90 16.09
C TRP A 31 -10.20 -15.22 15.30
N VAL A 32 -10.62 -15.20 14.05
CA VAL A 32 -10.54 -16.31 13.10
C VAL A 32 -9.54 -16.01 11.99
N SER A 33 -9.03 -17.05 11.36
CA SER A 33 -8.06 -16.89 10.28
C SER A 33 -8.67 -16.25 9.03
N LYS A 34 -7.84 -15.62 8.23
CA LYS A 34 -8.20 -15.01 6.95
C LYS A 34 -8.93 -16.00 6.03
N ASP A 35 -8.45 -17.24 5.95
CA ASP A 35 -9.03 -18.27 5.08
C ASP A 35 -10.48 -18.61 5.48
N TYR A 36 -10.77 -18.62 6.78
CA TYR A 36 -12.13 -18.83 7.27
C TYR A 36 -13.08 -17.69 6.87
N LEU A 37 -12.58 -16.45 6.85
CA LEU A 37 -13.37 -15.25 6.56
C LEU A 37 -13.74 -15.11 5.07
N TRP A 38 -13.03 -15.78 4.16
CA TRP A 38 -13.28 -15.67 2.71
C TRP A 38 -14.74 -15.93 2.32
N GLY A 39 -15.41 -16.84 3.00
CA GLY A 39 -16.83 -17.16 2.77
C GLY A 39 -17.81 -16.05 3.19
N TYR A 40 -17.35 -15.03 3.92
CA TYR A 40 -18.16 -13.95 4.47
C TYR A 40 -17.94 -12.60 3.81
N ILE A 41 -17.10 -12.53 2.77
CA ILE A 41 -16.75 -11.28 2.10
C ILE A 41 -17.91 -10.78 1.24
N GLY A 42 -18.38 -9.56 1.51
CA GLY A 42 -19.37 -8.86 0.71
C GLY A 42 -18.77 -8.18 -0.53
N ALA A 43 -19.65 -7.59 -1.36
CA ALA A 43 -19.27 -6.95 -2.63
C ALA A 43 -18.23 -5.81 -2.50
N ASN A 44 -18.19 -5.11 -1.36
CA ASN A 44 -17.22 -4.06 -1.04
C ASN A 44 -15.94 -4.58 -0.38
N GLY A 45 -15.74 -5.90 -0.34
CA GLY A 45 -14.62 -6.54 0.35
C GLY A 45 -14.78 -6.63 1.87
N ARG A 46 -15.82 -6.05 2.46
CA ARG A 46 -16.05 -6.07 3.91
C ARG A 46 -16.57 -7.42 4.38
N VAL A 47 -15.97 -7.94 5.46
CA VAL A 47 -16.40 -9.19 6.09
C VAL A 47 -17.69 -8.98 6.89
N ARG A 48 -18.63 -9.89 6.74
CA ARG A 48 -19.90 -9.95 7.50
C ARG A 48 -19.89 -11.11 8.49
N TYR A 49 -18.89 -11.16 9.32
CA TYR A 49 -18.75 -12.17 10.37
C TYR A 49 -19.05 -11.57 11.74
N GLY A 50 -19.95 -12.21 12.51
CA GLY A 50 -20.53 -11.61 13.71
C GLY A 50 -19.61 -11.51 14.93
N ASN A 51 -18.50 -12.27 14.99
CA ASN A 51 -17.58 -12.24 16.13
C ASN A 51 -16.31 -11.44 15.77
N SER A 52 -16.44 -10.12 15.83
CA SER A 52 -15.35 -9.19 15.52
C SER A 52 -15.40 -7.98 16.45
N LYS A 53 -14.29 -7.29 16.60
CA LYS A 53 -14.19 -6.01 17.30
C LYS A 53 -13.92 -4.88 16.33
N VAL A 54 -14.78 -3.89 16.34
CA VAL A 54 -14.66 -2.70 15.52
C VAL A 54 -13.96 -1.61 16.30
N ILE A 55 -12.93 -1.02 15.70
CA ILE A 55 -12.30 0.21 16.17
C ILE A 55 -12.83 1.32 15.29
N PRO A 56 -13.67 2.21 15.84
CA PRO A 56 -14.33 3.25 15.07
C PRO A 56 -13.33 4.32 14.62
N THR A 57 -13.70 5.04 13.58
CA THR A 57 -12.98 6.24 13.13
C THR A 57 -12.96 7.32 14.22
N GLY A 58 -11.94 8.16 14.19
CA GLY A 58 -11.80 9.23 15.19
C GLY A 58 -10.45 9.94 15.07
N ASN A 59 -9.98 10.50 16.20
CA ASN A 59 -8.64 11.06 16.26
C ASN A 59 -7.61 9.97 15.91
N PRO A 60 -6.75 10.20 14.89
CA PRO A 60 -5.86 9.16 14.36
C PRO A 60 -4.88 8.58 15.39
N GLU A 61 -4.37 9.40 16.29
CA GLU A 61 -3.44 8.96 17.34
C GLU A 61 -4.15 8.02 18.33
N TYR A 62 -5.37 8.37 18.72
CA TYR A 62 -6.20 7.52 19.59
C TYR A 62 -6.60 6.20 18.90
N VAL A 63 -6.97 6.27 17.61
CA VAL A 63 -7.35 5.07 16.83
C VAL A 63 -6.16 4.12 16.70
N ALA A 64 -4.97 4.64 16.40
CA ALA A 64 -3.74 3.84 16.30
C ALA A 64 -3.37 3.21 17.65
N GLU A 65 -3.40 3.98 18.75
CA GLU A 65 -3.15 3.48 20.10
C GLU A 65 -4.12 2.37 20.48
N LYS A 66 -5.41 2.58 20.23
CA LYS A 66 -6.45 1.59 20.55
C LYS A 66 -6.29 0.31 19.73
N ALA A 67 -5.97 0.42 18.43
CA ALA A 67 -5.70 -0.72 17.57
C ALA A 67 -4.49 -1.53 18.09
N ASN A 68 -3.42 -0.85 18.46
CA ASN A 68 -2.22 -1.49 19.03
C ASN A 68 -2.53 -2.18 20.37
N MET A 69 -3.29 -1.54 21.25
CA MET A 69 -3.71 -2.15 22.52
C MET A 69 -4.45 -3.46 22.29
N GLU A 70 -5.44 -3.48 21.39
CA GLU A 70 -6.24 -4.67 21.12
C GLU A 70 -5.42 -5.79 20.45
N CYS A 71 -4.39 -5.43 19.69
CA CYS A 71 -3.47 -6.39 19.07
C CYS A 71 -2.40 -6.93 20.04
N SER A 72 -2.20 -6.29 21.21
CA SER A 72 -1.14 -6.64 22.15
C SER A 72 -1.61 -6.99 23.56
N TYR A 73 -2.91 -7.02 23.83
CA TYR A 73 -3.43 -7.15 25.20
C TYR A 73 -3.12 -8.50 25.85
N TYR A 74 -2.32 -8.47 26.90
CA TYR A 74 -1.97 -9.65 27.70
C TYR A 74 -3.21 -10.29 28.34
N GLY A 75 -3.40 -11.60 28.13
CA GLY A 75 -4.44 -12.39 28.79
C GLY A 75 -5.71 -12.62 27.96
N GLN A 76 -5.81 -12.10 26.75
CA GLN A 76 -6.88 -12.42 25.80
C GLN A 76 -6.31 -13.05 24.53
N PRO A 77 -7.07 -13.90 23.81
CA PRO A 77 -6.63 -14.39 22.51
C PRO A 77 -6.41 -13.20 21.58
N LEU A 78 -5.23 -13.15 20.94
CA LEU A 78 -4.89 -12.11 19.97
C LEU A 78 -5.73 -12.25 18.70
N PRO A 79 -6.08 -11.17 18.01
CA PRO A 79 -6.73 -11.24 16.70
C PRO A 79 -5.85 -12.02 15.72
N LYS A 80 -6.47 -12.77 14.82
CA LYS A 80 -5.79 -13.53 13.77
C LYS A 80 -5.82 -12.81 12.42
N THR A 81 -6.85 -11.98 12.21
CA THR A 81 -7.03 -11.24 10.97
C THR A 81 -7.44 -9.81 11.26
N ILE A 82 -6.88 -8.91 10.50
CA ILE A 82 -7.15 -7.46 10.53
C ILE A 82 -7.79 -7.07 9.22
N GLU A 83 -8.98 -6.47 9.29
CA GLU A 83 -9.72 -5.94 8.15
C GLU A 83 -9.60 -4.42 8.16
N VAL A 84 -9.07 -3.86 7.09
CA VAL A 84 -8.88 -2.42 6.91
C VAL A 84 -9.20 -2.01 5.48
N LYS A 85 -9.46 -0.74 5.27
CA LYS A 85 -9.60 -0.16 3.93
C LYS A 85 -8.39 0.73 3.65
N PRO A 86 -7.47 0.32 2.77
CA PRO A 86 -6.36 1.17 2.35
C PRO A 86 -6.88 2.46 1.69
N ARG A 87 -6.16 3.56 1.89
CA ARG A 87 -6.48 4.84 1.27
C ARG A 87 -6.40 4.71 -0.26
N GLY A 88 -7.41 5.23 -0.96
CA GLY A 88 -7.54 5.09 -2.41
C GLY A 88 -8.08 3.74 -2.89
N SER A 89 -8.23 2.75 -2.01
CA SER A 89 -8.90 1.49 -2.33
C SER A 89 -10.42 1.64 -2.29
N GLN A 90 -11.11 0.94 -3.20
CA GLN A 90 -12.58 0.83 -3.17
C GLN A 90 -13.07 -0.28 -2.24
N ARG A 91 -12.17 -1.16 -1.77
CA ARG A 91 -12.51 -2.37 -1.01
C ARG A 91 -11.72 -2.44 0.29
N TYR A 92 -12.31 -3.14 1.25
CA TYR A 92 -11.60 -3.60 2.44
C TYR A 92 -10.67 -4.75 2.07
N GLU A 93 -9.56 -4.84 2.77
CA GLU A 93 -8.55 -5.88 2.64
C GLU A 93 -8.36 -6.60 3.96
N LEU A 94 -8.04 -7.89 3.89
CA LEU A 94 -7.80 -8.75 5.03
C LEU A 94 -6.30 -9.07 5.12
N TYR A 95 -5.72 -8.76 6.26
CA TYR A 95 -4.33 -9.08 6.57
C TYR A 95 -4.26 -10.10 7.70
N ASP A 96 -3.33 -11.03 7.61
CA ASP A 96 -2.96 -11.87 8.74
C ASP A 96 -2.34 -10.97 9.82
N ALA A 97 -2.85 -11.04 11.05
CA ALA A 97 -2.35 -10.21 12.13
C ALA A 97 -0.87 -10.50 12.46
N GLY A 98 -0.39 -11.72 12.17
CA GLY A 98 1.00 -12.11 12.40
C GLY A 98 2.02 -11.39 11.51
N ILE A 99 1.60 -10.77 10.41
CA ILE A 99 2.49 -9.96 9.55
C ILE A 99 2.44 -8.47 9.86
N VAL A 100 1.50 -8.03 10.70
CA VAL A 100 1.32 -6.62 11.09
C VAL A 100 2.18 -6.32 12.32
N SER A 101 3.02 -5.31 12.23
CA SER A 101 3.84 -4.83 13.35
C SER A 101 3.12 -3.82 14.23
N GLY A 102 2.09 -3.15 13.71
CA GLY A 102 1.27 -2.21 14.47
C GLY A 102 0.55 -1.18 13.61
N PHE A 103 0.06 -0.14 14.29
CA PHE A 103 -0.61 1.03 13.71
C PHE A 103 0.06 2.31 14.19
N GLU A 104 0.11 3.31 13.33
CA GLU A 104 0.63 4.62 13.68
C GLU A 104 -0.21 5.74 13.07
N ALA A 105 -0.16 6.93 13.67
CA ALA A 105 -0.76 8.12 13.08
C ALA A 105 -0.04 8.48 11.79
N HIS A 106 -0.79 8.60 10.69
CA HIS A 106 -0.23 8.91 9.37
C HIS A 106 0.16 10.39 9.31
N LYS A 107 1.46 10.65 9.23
CA LYS A 107 2.05 11.99 9.19
C LYS A 107 2.33 12.40 7.74
N VAL A 108 1.71 13.48 7.30
CA VAL A 108 1.87 14.03 5.95
C VAL A 108 2.61 15.35 6.01
N PRO A 109 3.68 15.53 5.22
CA PRO A 109 4.35 16.82 5.12
C PRO A 109 3.41 17.91 4.60
N THR A 110 3.44 19.11 5.22
CA THR A 110 2.61 20.24 4.76
C THR A 110 3.05 20.78 3.39
N ASN A 111 4.34 20.64 3.06
CA ASN A 111 4.92 21.02 1.77
C ASN A 111 5.83 19.91 1.25
N PRO A 112 5.28 18.88 0.60
CA PRO A 112 6.08 17.78 0.09
C PRO A 112 6.99 18.25 -1.06
N ARG A 113 8.26 17.84 -1.01
CA ARG A 113 9.27 18.14 -2.03
C ARG A 113 9.53 17.00 -2.99
N GLY A 114 9.01 15.80 -2.69
CA GLY A 114 9.24 14.62 -3.49
C GLY A 114 8.59 13.37 -2.92
N LEU A 115 8.92 12.26 -3.56
CA LEU A 115 8.51 10.91 -3.15
C LEU A 115 9.76 10.11 -2.82
N LEU A 116 9.81 9.57 -1.61
CA LEU A 116 10.88 8.70 -1.14
C LEU A 116 10.38 7.26 -1.14
N ALA A 117 11.01 6.40 -1.92
CA ALA A 117 10.75 4.97 -1.91
C ALA A 117 11.68 4.25 -0.93
N THR A 118 11.14 3.35 -0.12
CA THR A 118 11.92 2.35 0.59
C THR A 118 11.94 1.07 -0.23
N LEU A 119 13.12 0.51 -0.43
CA LEU A 119 13.35 -0.67 -1.25
C LEU A 119 13.41 -1.94 -0.38
N SER A 120 13.25 -3.10 -0.99
CA SER A 120 13.24 -4.40 -0.30
C SER A 120 14.55 -4.75 0.45
N ASP A 121 15.65 -4.07 0.12
CA ASP A 121 16.93 -4.18 0.83
C ASP A 121 17.10 -3.14 1.95
N GLY A 122 16.04 -2.39 2.26
CA GLY A 122 16.02 -1.34 3.28
C GLY A 122 16.62 0.00 2.84
N LYS A 123 17.17 0.10 1.62
CA LYS A 123 17.67 1.38 1.10
C LYS A 123 16.52 2.30 0.74
N GLN A 124 16.82 3.58 0.73
CA GLN A 124 15.89 4.62 0.31
C GLN A 124 16.38 5.30 -0.96
N ALA A 125 15.43 5.62 -1.85
CA ALA A 125 15.72 6.29 -3.11
C ALA A 125 14.61 7.29 -3.46
N MET A 126 14.99 8.49 -3.88
CA MET A 126 14.04 9.49 -4.38
C MET A 126 13.50 9.07 -5.74
N ILE A 127 12.18 9.10 -5.89
CA ILE A 127 11.53 8.91 -7.19
C ILE A 127 11.62 10.20 -8.01
N ASP A 128 11.97 10.07 -9.29
CA ASP A 128 11.96 11.21 -10.21
C ASP A 128 10.52 11.59 -10.58
N THR A 129 10.05 12.68 -10.02
CA THR A 129 8.68 13.17 -10.19
C THR A 129 8.37 13.76 -11.56
N ASN A 130 9.38 13.96 -12.42
CA ASN A 130 9.19 14.39 -13.82
C ASN A 130 8.76 13.25 -14.75
N GLN A 131 8.56 12.05 -14.22
CA GLN A 131 8.17 10.87 -14.97
C GLN A 131 6.84 10.30 -14.47
N THR A 132 6.29 9.35 -15.23
CA THR A 132 5.17 8.54 -14.78
C THR A 132 5.65 7.21 -14.23
N MET A 133 4.94 6.67 -13.25
CA MET A 133 5.08 5.28 -12.85
C MET A 133 4.04 4.44 -13.60
N VAL A 134 4.44 3.27 -14.07
CA VAL A 134 3.55 2.33 -14.76
C VAL A 134 3.54 1.00 -14.03
N PHE A 135 2.35 0.48 -13.77
CA PHE A 135 2.11 -0.74 -13.02
C PHE A 135 1.57 -1.83 -13.95
N PHE A 136 2.14 -3.02 -13.89
CA PHE A 136 1.85 -4.13 -14.80
C PHE A 136 1.34 -5.36 -14.06
N ASN A 137 0.43 -6.12 -14.69
CA ASN A 137 -0.07 -7.39 -14.19
C ASN A 137 0.79 -8.60 -14.60
N CYS A 138 1.98 -8.39 -15.12
CA CYS A 138 2.91 -9.44 -15.51
C CYS A 138 4.32 -9.18 -14.95
N ARG A 139 5.16 -10.22 -14.94
CA ARG A 139 6.50 -10.16 -14.38
C ARG A 139 7.42 -9.20 -15.15
N PRO A 140 8.46 -8.65 -14.48
CA PRO A 140 9.38 -7.68 -15.09
C PRO A 140 10.08 -8.17 -16.38
N ASP A 141 10.45 -9.45 -16.42
CA ASP A 141 11.09 -10.08 -17.59
C ASP A 141 10.16 -10.09 -18.80
N VAL A 142 8.87 -10.40 -18.59
CA VAL A 142 7.85 -10.38 -19.63
C VAL A 142 7.62 -8.95 -20.13
N VAL A 143 7.50 -7.97 -19.22
CA VAL A 143 7.33 -6.56 -19.60
C VAL A 143 8.52 -6.09 -20.44
N SER A 144 9.75 -6.38 -20.00
CA SER A 144 10.97 -5.96 -20.68
C SER A 144 11.09 -6.57 -22.08
N SER A 145 10.79 -7.87 -22.22
CA SER A 145 10.80 -8.58 -23.50
C SER A 145 9.78 -8.00 -24.48
N ARG A 146 8.54 -7.76 -24.02
CA ARG A 146 7.46 -7.21 -24.85
C ARG A 146 7.70 -5.77 -25.26
N LEU A 147 8.25 -4.95 -24.39
CA LEU A 147 8.63 -3.58 -24.75
C LEU A 147 9.76 -3.56 -25.80
N ALA A 148 10.72 -4.48 -25.73
CA ALA A 148 11.75 -4.62 -26.74
C ALA A 148 11.16 -5.05 -28.09
N GLU A 149 10.27 -6.03 -28.11
CA GLU A 149 9.56 -6.50 -29.30
C GLU A 149 8.72 -5.38 -29.93
N TYR A 150 7.95 -4.64 -29.14
CA TYR A 150 7.16 -3.50 -29.62
C TYR A 150 8.03 -2.43 -30.29
N ARG A 151 9.18 -2.12 -29.70
CA ARG A 151 10.12 -1.13 -30.28
C ARG A 151 10.71 -1.59 -31.63
N GLN A 152 10.84 -2.89 -31.81
CA GLN A 152 11.41 -3.46 -33.07
C GLN A 152 10.36 -3.67 -34.13
N THR A 153 9.18 -4.11 -33.80
CA THR A 153 8.17 -4.59 -34.75
C THR A 153 6.92 -3.73 -34.84
N GLY A 154 6.67 -2.87 -33.84
CA GLY A 154 5.41 -2.14 -33.68
C GLY A 154 4.22 -3.04 -33.35
N ALA A 155 4.46 -4.32 -33.02
CA ALA A 155 3.41 -5.29 -32.74
C ALA A 155 2.61 -4.89 -31.51
N SER A 156 1.29 -4.83 -31.65
CA SER A 156 0.36 -4.67 -30.53
C SER A 156 0.40 -5.92 -29.65
N TRP A 157 0.45 -5.73 -28.34
CA TRP A 157 0.29 -6.81 -27.34
C TRP A 157 -0.85 -6.48 -26.41
N ASP A 158 -1.48 -7.49 -25.85
CA ASP A 158 -2.52 -7.29 -24.85
C ASP A 158 -1.93 -6.44 -23.72
N ASN A 159 -2.53 -5.28 -23.50
CA ASN A 159 -1.96 -4.27 -22.63
C ASN A 159 -1.96 -4.74 -21.16
N PRO A 160 -0.81 -5.15 -20.59
CA PRO A 160 -0.73 -5.62 -19.22
C PRO A 160 -0.70 -4.47 -18.21
N VAL A 161 -0.92 -3.24 -18.65
CA VAL A 161 -0.90 -2.07 -17.77
C VAL A 161 -2.14 -2.07 -16.88
N VAL A 162 -1.91 -2.18 -15.58
CA VAL A 162 -2.95 -2.04 -14.55
C VAL A 162 -3.28 -0.57 -14.33
N SER A 163 -2.24 0.28 -14.24
CA SER A 163 -2.39 1.71 -14.03
C SER A 163 -1.14 2.48 -14.46
N THR A 164 -1.36 3.73 -14.86
CA THR A 164 -0.30 4.74 -15.03
C THR A 164 -0.56 5.88 -14.05
N VAL A 165 0.47 6.26 -13.31
CA VAL A 165 0.40 7.32 -12.30
C VAL A 165 1.31 8.47 -12.70
N SER A 166 0.72 9.63 -12.97
CA SER A 166 1.45 10.88 -13.14
C SER A 166 1.89 11.41 -11.78
N LEU A 167 3.14 11.82 -11.65
CA LEU A 167 3.73 12.27 -10.39
C LEU A 167 3.67 13.79 -10.18
N ASN A 168 2.90 14.51 -11.00
CA ASN A 168 2.83 15.98 -10.97
C ASN A 168 2.12 16.54 -9.74
N ASN A 169 1.25 15.75 -9.09
CA ASN A 169 0.55 16.16 -7.88
C ASN A 169 0.91 15.21 -6.73
N LEU A 170 1.90 15.57 -5.93
CA LEU A 170 2.47 14.72 -4.89
C LEU A 170 1.47 14.30 -3.81
N LEU A 171 0.56 15.19 -3.39
CA LEU A 171 -0.37 14.97 -2.26
C LEU A 171 -1.36 13.87 -2.56
N GLY A 172 -1.70 13.31 -3.45
CA GLY A 172 -2.61 12.16 -3.65
C GLY A 172 -1.92 10.96 -4.29
N VAL A 173 -0.66 11.18 -4.67
CA VAL A 173 0.07 10.21 -5.49
C VAL A 173 0.70 9.13 -4.64
N SER A 174 1.26 9.45 -3.47
CA SER A 174 1.88 8.46 -2.58
C SER A 174 0.89 7.37 -2.18
N ASP A 175 -0.33 7.75 -1.80
CA ASP A 175 -1.39 6.83 -1.41
C ASP A 175 -1.83 5.93 -2.57
N LYS A 176 -1.98 6.53 -3.76
CA LYS A 176 -2.31 5.78 -4.97
C LYS A 176 -1.22 4.77 -5.34
N ILE A 177 0.05 5.17 -5.24
CA ILE A 177 1.18 4.27 -5.49
C ILE A 177 1.19 3.15 -4.46
N SER A 178 1.04 3.47 -3.17
CA SER A 178 1.01 2.48 -2.09
C SER A 178 -0.12 1.47 -2.30
N SER A 179 -1.32 1.93 -2.63
CA SER A 179 -2.46 1.05 -2.97
C SER A 179 -2.16 0.14 -4.17
N LEU A 180 -1.50 0.65 -5.22
CA LEU A 180 -1.14 -0.14 -6.40
C LEU A 180 -0.04 -1.16 -6.11
N LEU A 181 0.97 -0.82 -5.32
CA LEU A 181 2.02 -1.75 -4.91
C LEU A 181 1.48 -2.92 -4.09
N MET A 182 0.38 -2.69 -3.36
CA MET A 182 -0.31 -3.71 -2.57
C MET A 182 -1.31 -4.54 -3.36
N ASN A 183 -1.69 -4.11 -4.57
CA ASN A 183 -2.62 -4.86 -5.41
C ASN A 183 -1.96 -6.16 -5.87
N SER A 184 -2.56 -7.31 -5.51
CA SER A 184 -2.06 -8.64 -5.89
C SER A 184 -1.99 -8.88 -7.40
N GLN A 185 -2.70 -8.10 -8.20
CA GLN A 185 -2.61 -8.14 -9.66
C GLN A 185 -1.37 -7.43 -10.20
N VAL A 186 -0.72 -6.56 -9.42
CA VAL A 186 0.47 -5.85 -9.84
C VAL A 186 1.71 -6.71 -9.57
N GLN A 187 2.41 -7.11 -10.62
CA GLN A 187 3.62 -7.94 -10.54
C GLN A 187 4.91 -7.15 -10.84
N ALA A 188 4.79 -6.06 -11.62
CA ALA A 188 5.93 -5.21 -11.94
C ALA A 188 5.56 -3.73 -11.91
N VAL A 189 6.56 -2.90 -11.65
CA VAL A 189 6.46 -1.44 -11.68
C VAL A 189 7.62 -0.86 -12.48
N GLN A 190 7.32 0.07 -13.38
CA GLN A 190 8.31 0.87 -14.09
C GLN A 190 8.44 2.22 -13.39
N VAL A 191 9.64 2.53 -12.96
CA VAL A 191 9.97 3.77 -12.22
C VAL A 191 11.37 4.25 -12.56
N ARG A 192 11.60 5.56 -12.45
CA ARG A 192 12.93 6.18 -12.47
C ARG A 192 13.23 6.78 -11.09
N PHE A 193 14.36 6.42 -10.53
CA PHE A 193 14.90 7.10 -9.34
C PHE A 193 15.79 8.26 -9.74
N VAL A 194 15.86 9.27 -8.90
CA VAL A 194 16.75 10.43 -9.09
C VAL A 194 18.19 9.95 -9.17
N GLY A 195 18.93 10.45 -10.18
CA GLY A 195 20.30 10.00 -10.46
C GLY A 195 20.40 8.85 -11.48
N ASN A 196 19.30 8.16 -11.79
CA ASN A 196 19.27 7.16 -12.86
C ASN A 196 18.97 7.81 -14.21
N GLY A 197 19.73 7.45 -15.24
CA GLY A 197 19.55 8.00 -16.58
C GLY A 197 18.28 7.53 -17.31
N SER A 198 17.67 6.42 -16.88
CA SER A 198 16.49 5.81 -17.52
C SER A 198 15.54 5.22 -16.50
N GLN A 199 14.31 4.91 -16.96
CA GLN A 199 13.35 4.13 -16.20
C GLN A 199 13.73 2.65 -16.23
N PHE A 200 13.55 1.97 -15.11
CA PHE A 200 13.73 0.53 -14.97
C PHE A 200 12.43 -0.15 -14.56
N ILE A 201 12.32 -1.43 -14.88
CA ILE A 201 11.19 -2.27 -14.52
C ILE A 201 11.63 -3.18 -13.39
N TYR A 202 10.98 -3.04 -12.24
CA TYR A 202 11.24 -3.82 -11.04
C TYR A 202 10.06 -4.73 -10.70
N PRO A 203 10.29 -5.83 -9.97
CA PRO A 203 9.19 -6.54 -9.31
C PRO A 203 8.43 -5.56 -8.39
N SER A 204 7.10 -5.65 -8.33
CA SER A 204 6.31 -4.73 -7.46
C SER A 204 6.77 -4.76 -6.01
N ARG A 205 7.16 -5.94 -5.49
CA ARG A 205 7.72 -6.14 -4.14
C ARG A 205 9.09 -5.50 -3.90
N TYR A 206 9.75 -4.97 -4.95
CA TYR A 206 11.04 -4.28 -4.80
C TYR A 206 10.89 -2.93 -4.08
N ILE A 207 9.73 -2.28 -4.24
CA ILE A 207 9.37 -1.06 -3.50
C ILE A 207 8.42 -1.47 -2.39
N THR A 208 8.83 -1.28 -1.14
CA THR A 208 8.05 -1.69 0.05
C THR A 208 7.17 -0.58 0.58
N SER A 209 7.59 0.67 0.44
CA SER A 209 6.78 1.85 0.76
C SER A 209 7.15 3.04 -0.11
N VAL A 210 6.22 4.00 -0.23
CA VAL A 210 6.46 5.31 -0.84
C VAL A 210 5.87 6.37 0.06
N GLU A 211 6.70 7.34 0.44
CA GLU A 211 6.37 8.41 1.37
C GLU A 211 6.58 9.78 0.74
N LEU A 212 5.79 10.75 1.18
CA LEU A 212 6.01 12.16 0.88
C LEU A 212 7.13 12.72 1.76
N VAL A 213 8.07 13.45 1.17
CA VAL A 213 9.18 14.10 1.89
C VAL A 213 9.32 15.57 1.54
#